data_5bd2c32fba7cc7dc284da6d38fee0473
#
_entry.id   5bd2c32fba7cc7dc284da6d38fee0473
#
_cell.length_a   1.000
_cell.length_b   1.000
_cell.length_c   1.000
_cell.angle_alpha   90.00
_cell.angle_beta   90.00
_cell.angle_gamma   90.00
#
_symmetry.space_group_name_H-M   'P 1'
#
loop_
_entity.id
_entity.type
_entity.pdbx_description
1 polymer ?
#
loop_
_entity_poly.entity_id
_entity_poly.type
_entity_poly.pdbx_seq_one_letter_code
_entity_poly.pdbx_strand_id
1 'polypeptide(L)'
;MKNFSTSTHSSFLLRYFGMSMFAGLLFCAKPVYAENEQLTKLMLTNNCLACHQIDKRKYGPQFYEVAEKYRGDSSALEKLAAKIKAGGTGVWGEDMMPPQPHVSDANAKIMAELIMALTPAK
;
A
#
# COMPACT_ATOMS: atom_id res chain seq x y z
N MET A 1 34.10 80.51 13.09
CA MET A 1 34.94 79.86 12.08
C MET A 1 35.10 78.40 12.47
N LYS A 2 34.42 77.51 11.73
CA LYS A 2 34.93 76.22 11.22
C LYS A 2 35.33 75.22 12.30
N ASN A 3 34.97 73.99 12.26
CA ASN A 3 34.53 72.97 11.35
C ASN A 3 34.08 71.79 12.20
N PHE A 4 32.97 71.19 11.97
CA PHE A 4 32.69 70.05 11.14
C PHE A 4 33.64 68.87 11.37
N SER A 5 33.11 67.80 11.95
CA SER A 5 33.36 66.46 11.48
C SER A 5 32.32 65.49 11.97
N THR A 6 31.50 65.05 11.09
CA THR A 6 30.59 63.93 11.16
C THR A 6 31.37 62.63 11.08
N SER A 7 31.19 61.77 12.02
CA SER A 7 31.60 60.37 11.88
C SER A 7 30.37 59.47 11.98
N THR A 8 29.96 59.04 10.82
CA THR A 8 28.91 58.04 10.63
C THR A 8 29.47 56.65 10.90
N HIS A 9 29.17 56.11 12.09
CA HIS A 9 29.36 54.69 12.30
C HIS A 9 28.14 53.94 11.80
N SER A 10 28.29 53.40 10.61
CA SER A 10 27.38 52.44 10.01
C SER A 10 27.50 51.10 10.74
N SER A 11 26.59 50.87 11.66
CA SER A 11 26.47 49.58 12.32
C SER A 11 25.84 48.58 11.34
N PHE A 12 26.66 47.77 10.72
CA PHE A 12 26.22 46.56 10.01
C PHE A 12 25.72 45.55 11.04
N LEU A 13 24.43 45.61 11.32
CA LEU A 13 23.75 44.53 12.00
C LEU A 13 23.55 43.37 11.02
N LEU A 14 24.50 42.47 11.09
CA LEU A 14 24.46 41.19 10.42
C LEU A 14 23.27 40.39 10.95
N ARG A 15 22.17 40.44 10.23
CA ARG A 15 20.98 39.58 10.47
C ARG A 15 21.36 38.18 10.05
N TYR A 16 21.79 37.38 11.02
CA TYR A 16 21.81 35.95 10.86
C TYR A 16 20.36 35.46 10.81
N PHE A 17 19.85 35.33 9.60
CA PHE A 17 18.61 34.67 9.31
C PHE A 17 18.85 33.18 9.55
N GLY A 18 18.37 32.67 10.67
CA GLY A 18 18.44 31.27 11.03
C GLY A 18 17.73 30.44 9.95
N MET A 19 18.52 29.75 9.16
CA MET A 19 18.06 28.76 8.19
C MET A 19 17.59 27.54 8.96
N SER A 20 16.30 27.55 9.35
CA SER A 20 15.62 26.42 9.96
C SER A 20 15.60 25.29 8.95
N MET A 21 16.46 24.31 9.19
CA MET A 21 16.57 23.10 8.41
C MET A 21 15.34 22.22 8.68
N PHE A 22 14.28 22.47 7.91
CA PHE A 22 13.08 21.63 7.90
C PHE A 22 13.50 20.32 7.22
N ALA A 23 13.93 19.36 8.05
CA ALA A 23 14.13 17.98 7.63
C ALA A 23 12.75 17.41 7.31
N GLY A 24 12.30 17.60 6.07
CA GLY A 24 11.08 16.99 5.56
C GLY A 24 11.28 15.47 5.56
N LEU A 25 10.59 14.77 6.44
CA LEU A 25 10.38 13.33 6.28
C LEU A 25 9.69 13.12 4.93
N LEU A 26 10.46 12.70 3.94
CA LEU A 26 9.90 12.13 2.72
C LEU A 26 9.20 10.82 3.11
N PHE A 27 7.91 10.94 3.38
CA PHE A 27 7.03 9.77 3.42
C PHE A 27 6.99 9.24 1.98
N CYS A 28 7.77 8.19 1.74
CA CYS A 28 7.77 7.48 0.47
C CYS A 28 6.45 6.68 0.39
N ALA A 29 5.37 7.35 0.01
CA ALA A 29 4.13 6.68 -0.35
C ALA A 29 4.42 5.84 -1.61
N LYS A 30 4.37 4.52 -1.47
CA LYS A 30 4.48 3.62 -2.62
C LYS A 30 3.32 3.93 -3.56
N PRO A 31 3.55 4.12 -4.86
CA PRO A 31 2.46 4.37 -5.79
C PRO A 31 1.55 3.14 -5.85
N VAL A 32 0.26 3.35 -5.70
CA VAL A 32 -0.80 2.31 -5.75
C VAL A 32 -0.71 1.43 -7.01
N TYR A 33 -0.19 1.96 -8.10
CA TYR A 33 0.05 1.20 -9.33
C TYR A 33 1.05 0.04 -9.15
N ALA A 34 2.10 0.21 -8.36
CA ALA A 34 3.11 -0.82 -8.15
C ALA A 34 2.56 -2.02 -7.34
N GLU A 35 1.62 -1.78 -6.44
CA GLU A 35 0.99 -2.83 -5.63
C GLU A 35 0.04 -3.68 -6.47
N ASN A 36 -0.73 -3.07 -7.37
CA ASN A 36 -1.61 -3.79 -8.30
C ASN A 36 -0.81 -4.62 -9.32
N GLU A 37 0.34 -4.12 -9.78
CA GLU A 37 1.22 -4.86 -10.68
C GLU A 37 1.82 -6.09 -9.99
N GLN A 38 2.28 -5.95 -8.75
CA GLN A 38 2.82 -7.06 -7.97
C GLN A 38 1.75 -8.12 -7.71
N LEU A 39 0.54 -7.73 -7.32
CA LEU A 39 -0.57 -8.65 -7.13
C LEU A 39 -0.90 -9.38 -8.42
N THR A 40 -1.02 -8.66 -9.53
CA THR A 40 -1.31 -9.24 -10.85
C THR A 40 -0.24 -10.26 -11.27
N LYS A 41 1.03 -9.96 -11.03
CA LYS A 41 2.14 -10.89 -11.31
C LYS A 41 2.02 -12.16 -10.48
N LEU A 42 1.74 -12.04 -9.18
CA LEU A 42 1.55 -13.20 -8.29
C LEU A 42 0.34 -14.03 -8.70
N MET A 43 -0.75 -13.38 -9.11
CA MET A 43 -1.97 -14.05 -9.59
C MET A 43 -1.72 -14.83 -10.89
N LEU A 44 -0.97 -14.24 -11.83
CA LEU A 44 -0.60 -14.89 -13.09
C LEU A 44 0.29 -16.11 -12.82
N THR A 45 1.34 -15.93 -12.02
CA THR A 45 2.31 -16.99 -11.74
C THR A 45 1.69 -18.18 -11.00
N ASN A 46 0.67 -17.92 -10.18
CA ASN A 46 -0.01 -18.96 -9.40
C ASN A 46 -1.38 -19.36 -9.94
N ASN A 47 -1.68 -19.00 -11.19
CA ASN A 47 -2.90 -19.38 -11.90
C ASN A 47 -4.23 -18.90 -11.27
N CYS A 48 -4.19 -17.90 -10.40
CA CYS A 48 -5.35 -17.37 -9.68
C CYS A 48 -6.37 -16.72 -10.63
N LEU A 49 -5.89 -16.14 -11.76
CA LEU A 49 -6.73 -15.47 -12.76
C LEU A 49 -7.69 -16.42 -13.47
N ALA A 50 -7.53 -17.75 -13.34
CA ALA A 50 -8.51 -18.70 -13.82
C ALA A 50 -9.88 -18.47 -13.19
N CYS A 51 -9.91 -18.15 -11.88
CA CYS A 51 -11.12 -18.02 -11.07
C CYS A 51 -11.36 -16.63 -10.48
N HIS A 52 -10.33 -15.80 -10.35
CA HIS A 52 -10.41 -14.47 -9.71
C HIS A 52 -10.01 -13.34 -10.67
N GLN A 53 -10.53 -12.15 -10.40
CA GLN A 53 -10.06 -10.87 -10.96
C GLN A 53 -10.04 -9.82 -9.85
N ILE A 54 -9.39 -8.69 -10.10
CA ILE A 54 -9.28 -7.61 -9.10
C ILE A 54 -10.63 -6.91 -8.93
N ASP A 55 -11.28 -6.56 -10.02
CA ASP A 55 -12.44 -5.66 -10.12
C ASP A 55 -13.72 -6.32 -10.67
N LYS A 56 -13.68 -7.60 -10.97
CA LYS A 56 -14.81 -8.32 -11.55
C LYS A 56 -14.95 -9.71 -10.97
N ARG A 57 -16.18 -10.05 -10.58
CA ARG A 57 -16.51 -11.40 -10.16
C ARG A 57 -16.44 -12.37 -11.34
N LYS A 58 -15.81 -13.50 -11.11
CA LYS A 58 -15.73 -14.61 -12.06
C LYS A 58 -16.32 -15.86 -11.40
N TYR A 59 -15.59 -16.95 -11.31
CA TYR A 59 -15.96 -18.12 -10.50
C TYR A 59 -15.80 -17.82 -9.01
N GLY A 60 -14.64 -17.25 -8.63
CA GLY A 60 -14.40 -16.75 -7.28
C GLY A 60 -14.76 -15.28 -7.11
N PRO A 61 -14.74 -14.75 -5.88
CA PRO A 61 -14.98 -13.34 -5.61
C PRO A 61 -13.93 -12.44 -6.27
N GLN A 62 -14.33 -11.23 -6.62
CA GLN A 62 -13.38 -10.18 -6.99
C GLN A 62 -12.60 -9.71 -5.75
N PHE A 63 -11.35 -9.28 -5.93
CA PHE A 63 -10.52 -8.96 -4.77
C PHE A 63 -10.92 -7.68 -4.06
N TYR A 64 -11.60 -6.74 -4.72
CA TYR A 64 -12.22 -5.61 -4.01
C TYR A 64 -13.29 -6.06 -3.01
N GLU A 65 -14.13 -7.04 -3.36
CA GLU A 65 -15.12 -7.61 -2.42
C GLU A 65 -14.42 -8.31 -1.24
N VAL A 66 -13.31 -8.99 -1.51
CA VAL A 66 -12.52 -9.65 -0.45
C VAL A 66 -11.96 -8.60 0.50
N ALA A 67 -11.30 -7.56 -0.02
CA ALA A 67 -10.77 -6.47 0.79
C ALA A 67 -11.85 -5.81 1.65
N GLU A 68 -13.02 -5.55 1.06
CA GLU A 68 -14.14 -4.92 1.78
C GLU A 68 -14.71 -5.82 2.88
N LYS A 69 -14.90 -7.11 2.58
CA LYS A 69 -15.43 -8.08 3.54
C LYS A 69 -14.57 -8.21 4.80
N TYR A 70 -13.26 -8.13 4.65
CA TYR A 70 -12.31 -8.28 5.74
C TYR A 70 -11.81 -6.96 6.32
N ARG A 71 -12.35 -5.83 5.87
CA ARG A 71 -11.98 -4.50 6.37
C ARG A 71 -12.26 -4.38 7.87
N GLY A 72 -11.22 -3.99 8.62
CA GLY A 72 -11.30 -3.87 10.07
C GLY A 72 -11.11 -5.18 10.87
N ASP A 73 -10.97 -6.31 10.20
CA ASP A 73 -10.63 -7.57 10.87
C ASP A 73 -9.10 -7.64 11.08
N SER A 74 -8.65 -7.58 12.34
CA SER A 74 -7.24 -7.63 12.71
C SER A 74 -6.55 -8.94 12.31
N SER A 75 -7.31 -10.02 12.10
CA SER A 75 -6.82 -11.34 11.69
C SER A 75 -6.97 -11.59 10.18
N ALA A 76 -7.37 -10.58 9.40
CA ALA A 76 -7.63 -10.72 7.96
C ALA A 76 -6.44 -11.32 7.19
N LEU A 77 -5.23 -10.83 7.44
CA LEU A 77 -4.03 -11.28 6.72
C LEU A 77 -3.77 -12.78 6.93
N GLU A 78 -3.87 -13.24 8.17
CA GLU A 78 -3.66 -14.65 8.50
C GLU A 78 -4.76 -15.54 7.91
N LYS A 79 -6.02 -15.12 8.02
CA LYS A 79 -7.16 -15.81 7.44
C LYS A 79 -7.07 -15.93 5.93
N LEU A 80 -6.71 -14.85 5.26
CA LEU A 80 -6.57 -14.83 3.80
C LEU A 80 -5.37 -15.65 3.34
N ALA A 81 -4.23 -15.55 3.99
CA ALA A 81 -3.06 -16.36 3.66
C ALA A 81 -3.36 -17.86 3.84
N ALA A 82 -4.01 -18.24 4.95
CA ALA A 82 -4.45 -19.62 5.18
C ALA A 82 -5.46 -20.08 4.12
N LYS A 83 -6.44 -19.22 3.75
CA LYS A 83 -7.45 -19.51 2.72
C LYS A 83 -6.81 -19.70 1.34
N ILE A 84 -5.82 -18.90 0.97
CA ILE A 84 -5.07 -19.05 -0.29
C ILE A 84 -4.43 -20.45 -0.35
N LYS A 85 -3.82 -20.91 0.73
CA LYS A 85 -3.17 -22.21 0.79
C LYS A 85 -4.15 -23.39 0.82
N ALA A 86 -5.13 -23.31 1.73
CA ALA A 86 -6.03 -24.42 2.02
C ALA A 86 -7.24 -24.49 1.07
N GLY A 87 -7.59 -23.40 0.41
CA GLY A 87 -8.82 -23.32 -0.37
C GLY A 87 -10.06 -23.42 0.51
N GLY A 88 -11.09 -24.05 0.00
CA GLY A 88 -12.35 -24.30 0.70
C GLY A 88 -13.56 -23.60 0.13
N THR A 89 -14.70 -23.76 0.78
CA THR A 89 -16.02 -23.28 0.34
C THR A 89 -16.75 -22.53 1.46
N GLY A 90 -17.94 -22.03 1.22
CA GLY A 90 -18.88 -21.50 2.20
C GLY A 90 -18.76 -20.00 2.50
N VAL A 91 -17.59 -19.40 2.39
CA VAL A 91 -17.42 -17.96 2.67
C VAL A 91 -18.05 -17.06 1.59
N TRP A 92 -18.01 -17.53 0.35
CA TRP A 92 -18.49 -16.83 -0.85
C TRP A 92 -19.57 -17.58 -1.62
N GLY A 93 -20.21 -18.54 -0.99
CA GLY A 93 -21.20 -19.45 -1.57
C GLY A 93 -20.68 -20.89 -1.62
N GLU A 94 -21.27 -21.69 -2.49
CA GLU A 94 -20.94 -23.11 -2.60
C GLU A 94 -19.75 -23.42 -3.49
N ASP A 95 -19.36 -22.47 -4.31
CA ASP A 95 -18.19 -22.59 -5.20
C ASP A 95 -16.93 -22.88 -4.40
N MET A 96 -16.21 -23.91 -4.80
CA MET A 96 -15.02 -24.36 -4.10
C MET A 96 -13.75 -23.74 -4.70
N MET A 97 -12.96 -23.09 -3.85
CA MET A 97 -11.59 -22.74 -4.18
C MET A 97 -10.70 -23.97 -3.91
N PRO A 98 -10.01 -24.51 -4.91
CA PRO A 98 -9.10 -25.63 -4.70
C PRO A 98 -7.89 -25.22 -3.85
N PRO A 99 -7.28 -26.15 -3.07
CA PRO A 99 -6.03 -25.90 -2.35
C PRO A 99 -4.90 -25.50 -3.31
N GLN A 100 -4.03 -24.59 -2.84
CA GLN A 100 -2.89 -24.08 -3.61
C GLN A 100 -1.55 -24.41 -2.90
N PRO A 101 -1.17 -25.72 -2.80
CA PRO A 101 0.00 -26.13 -2.04
C PRO A 101 1.33 -25.60 -2.62
N HIS A 102 1.35 -25.26 -3.92
CA HIS A 102 2.52 -24.71 -4.60
C HIS A 102 2.78 -23.24 -4.26
N VAL A 103 1.79 -22.50 -3.73
CA VAL A 103 1.98 -21.13 -3.26
C VAL A 103 2.80 -21.18 -1.97
N SER A 104 3.94 -20.52 -1.91
CA SER A 104 4.73 -20.42 -0.67
C SER A 104 3.98 -19.60 0.39
N ASP A 105 4.29 -19.86 1.67
CA ASP A 105 3.68 -19.09 2.78
C ASP A 105 4.00 -17.60 2.67
N ALA A 106 5.20 -17.26 2.22
CA ALA A 106 5.59 -15.88 1.97
C ALA A 106 4.73 -15.22 0.88
N ASN A 107 4.53 -15.91 -0.24
CA ASN A 107 3.69 -15.39 -1.32
C ASN A 107 2.21 -15.29 -0.91
N ALA A 108 1.71 -16.25 -0.14
CA ALA A 108 0.34 -16.20 0.39
C ALA A 108 0.12 -14.98 1.29
N LYS A 109 1.08 -14.66 2.17
CA LYS A 109 1.06 -13.46 3.01
C LYS A 109 1.12 -12.18 2.18
N ILE A 110 2.07 -12.08 1.26
CA ILE A 110 2.19 -10.91 0.36
C ILE A 110 0.90 -10.71 -0.43
N MET A 111 0.30 -11.76 -0.99
CA MET A 111 -0.98 -11.65 -1.69
C MET A 111 -2.10 -11.19 -0.76
N ALA A 112 -2.16 -11.68 0.47
CA ALA A 112 -3.14 -11.23 1.46
C ALA A 112 -2.98 -9.73 1.77
N GLU A 113 -1.76 -9.25 1.96
CA GLU A 113 -1.44 -7.83 2.19
C GLU A 113 -1.87 -6.97 0.99
N LEU A 114 -1.50 -7.37 -0.22
CA LEU A 114 -1.84 -6.66 -1.44
C LEU A 114 -3.36 -6.63 -1.70
N ILE A 115 -4.08 -7.72 -1.40
CA ILE A 115 -5.54 -7.75 -1.50
C ILE A 115 -6.16 -6.79 -0.49
N MET A 116 -5.70 -6.79 0.76
CA MET A 116 -6.23 -5.90 1.80
C MET A 116 -5.91 -4.41 1.55
N ALA A 117 -4.86 -4.11 0.78
CA ALA A 117 -4.53 -2.75 0.36
C ALA A 117 -5.40 -2.23 -0.79
N LEU A 118 -6.17 -3.10 -1.45
CA LEU A 118 -7.04 -2.70 -2.55
C LEU A 118 -8.14 -1.75 -2.09
N THR A 119 -8.29 -0.66 -2.82
CA THR A 119 -9.41 0.28 -2.68
C THR A 119 -10.11 0.42 -4.03
N PRO A 120 -11.45 0.32 -4.09
CA PRO A 120 -12.18 0.55 -5.34
C PRO A 120 -11.85 1.93 -5.90
N ALA A 121 -11.64 2.01 -7.21
CA ALA A 121 -11.59 3.31 -7.88
C ALA A 121 -12.96 4.00 -7.70
N LYS A 122 -12.92 5.25 -7.24
CA LYS A 122 -14.14 6.07 -7.11
C LYS A 122 -14.63 6.50 -8.48
#